data_07cd4cea8482a81eb8c9c679f93f9ef0
#
_entry.id   07cd4cea8482a81eb8c9c679f93f9ef0
#
_cell.length_a   1.000
_cell.length_b   1.000
_cell.length_c   1.000
_cell.angle_alpha   90.00
_cell.angle_beta   90.00
_cell.angle_gamma   90.00
#
_symmetry.space_group_name_H-M   'P 1'
#
loop_
_entity.id
_entity.type
_entity.pdbx_description
1 polymer ?
#
loop_
_entity_poly.entity_id
_entity_poly.type
_entity_poly.pdbx_seq_one_letter_code
_entity_poly.pdbx_strand_id
1 'polypeptide(L)'
;MSNEHDYVMAVEKLAGIEVPLRAQYIRVMFDEITRILNHLLWLGAHALDIGAMTVFLYCFREREDLMDAYEAASGARLHAAYYRPGGVYRDLPDTMPQ
;
A
#
# COMPACT_ATOMS: atom_id res chain seq x y z
N MET A 1 -2.42 -3.98 0.27
CA MET A 1 -1.27 -4.76 -0.25
C MET A 1 -0.66 -5.77 0.74
N SER A 2 -0.95 -5.69 2.04
CA SER A 2 -0.31 -6.58 3.02
C SER A 2 -0.63 -8.05 2.79
N ASN A 3 -1.89 -8.39 2.53
CA ASN A 3 -2.29 -9.78 2.25
C ASN A 3 -1.65 -10.30 0.96
N GLU A 4 -1.53 -9.44 -0.03
CA GLU A 4 -0.87 -9.75 -1.28
C GLU A 4 0.62 -10.04 -1.06
N HIS A 5 1.28 -9.24 -0.21
CA HIS A 5 2.68 -9.43 0.14
C HIS A 5 2.89 -10.80 0.83
N ASP A 6 2.02 -11.15 1.76
CA ASP A 6 2.09 -12.44 2.45
C ASP A 6 1.98 -13.61 1.47
N TYR A 7 1.04 -13.55 0.56
CA TYR A 7 0.85 -14.58 -0.46
C TYR A 7 2.09 -14.71 -1.36
N VAL A 8 2.59 -13.58 -1.84
CA VAL A 8 3.75 -13.54 -2.74
C VAL A 8 5.00 -14.07 -2.03
N MET A 9 5.22 -13.70 -0.77
CA MET A 9 6.34 -14.21 0.01
C MET A 9 6.25 -15.72 0.23
N ALA A 10 5.06 -16.25 0.48
CA ALA A 10 4.86 -17.68 0.64
C ALA A 10 5.18 -18.45 -0.64
N VAL A 11 4.74 -17.95 -1.79
CA VAL A 11 5.03 -18.55 -3.11
C VAL A 11 6.52 -18.53 -3.38
N GLU A 12 7.19 -17.41 -3.13
CA GLU A 12 8.62 -17.26 -3.36
C GLU A 12 9.45 -18.21 -2.50
N LYS A 13 9.08 -18.35 -1.23
CA LYS A 13 9.76 -19.26 -0.31
C LYS A 13 9.58 -20.72 -0.75
N LEU A 14 8.38 -21.09 -1.16
CA LEU A 14 8.08 -22.44 -1.59
C LEU A 14 8.81 -22.80 -2.89
N ALA A 15 8.89 -21.87 -3.84
CA ALA A 15 9.54 -22.07 -5.13
C ALA A 15 11.05 -21.79 -5.10
N GLY A 16 11.60 -21.22 -4.03
CA GLY A 16 13.01 -20.88 -3.91
C GLY A 16 13.43 -19.68 -4.77
N ILE A 17 12.52 -18.78 -5.07
CA ILE A 17 12.78 -17.61 -5.92
C ILE A 17 13.44 -16.51 -5.09
N GLU A 18 14.54 -15.94 -5.62
CA GLU A 18 15.18 -14.77 -5.03
C GLU A 18 14.57 -13.48 -5.55
N VAL A 19 14.43 -12.50 -4.64
CA VAL A 19 13.84 -11.19 -4.96
C VAL A 19 14.96 -10.15 -5.02
N PRO A 20 15.03 -9.31 -6.07
CA PRO A 20 16.01 -8.23 -6.11
C PRO A 20 15.90 -7.30 -4.90
N LEU A 21 17.03 -6.77 -4.44
CA LEU A 21 17.07 -5.90 -3.26
C LEU A 21 16.17 -4.66 -3.44
N ARG A 22 16.19 -4.06 -4.62
CA ARG A 22 15.33 -2.90 -4.91
C ARG A 22 13.84 -3.23 -4.76
N ALA A 23 13.42 -4.40 -5.21
CA ALA A 23 12.02 -4.83 -5.06
C ALA A 23 11.65 -5.03 -3.59
N GLN A 24 12.57 -5.53 -2.76
CA GLN A 24 12.35 -5.67 -1.32
C GLN A 24 12.13 -4.31 -0.66
N TYR A 25 12.93 -3.30 -1.00
CA TYR A 25 12.76 -1.95 -0.47
C TYR A 25 11.45 -1.31 -0.93
N ILE A 26 11.08 -1.51 -2.19
CA ILE A 26 9.80 -1.03 -2.70
C ILE A 26 8.63 -1.68 -1.96
N ARG A 27 8.70 -2.98 -1.71
CA ARG A 27 7.68 -3.69 -0.94
C ARG A 27 7.53 -3.12 0.47
N VAL A 28 8.64 -2.87 1.15
CA VAL A 28 8.60 -2.29 2.50
C VAL A 28 7.97 -0.90 2.48
N MET A 29 8.32 -0.09 1.50
CA MET A 29 7.76 1.26 1.36
C MET A 29 6.23 1.21 1.21
N PHE A 30 5.73 0.35 0.33
CA PHE A 30 4.29 0.24 0.12
C PHE A 30 3.58 -0.45 1.29
N ASP A 31 4.23 -1.35 2.01
CA ASP A 31 3.68 -1.92 3.23
C ASP A 31 3.49 -0.86 4.30
N GLU A 32 4.44 0.06 4.44
CA GLU A 32 4.32 1.16 5.40
C GLU A 32 3.24 2.17 4.96
N ILE A 33 3.11 2.44 3.67
CA ILE A 33 2.00 3.26 3.15
C ILE A 33 0.66 2.58 3.44
N THR A 34 0.57 1.28 3.26
CA THR A 34 -0.62 0.50 3.58
C THR A 34 -0.95 0.59 5.07
N ARG A 35 0.06 0.54 5.93
CA ARG A 35 -0.13 0.70 7.38
C ARG A 35 -0.69 2.07 7.72
N ILE A 36 -0.17 3.12 7.12
CA ILE A 36 -0.67 4.49 7.32
C ILE A 36 -2.13 4.60 6.85
N LEU A 37 -2.45 4.07 5.68
CA LEU A 37 -3.81 4.06 5.15
C LEU A 37 -4.78 3.34 6.10
N ASN A 38 -4.36 2.20 6.64
CA ASN A 38 -5.15 1.42 7.57
C ASN A 38 -5.40 2.18 8.88
N HIS A 39 -4.36 2.79 9.43
CA HIS A 39 -4.49 3.55 10.68
C HIS A 39 -5.38 4.78 10.50
N LEU A 40 -5.29 5.46 9.38
CA LEU A 40 -6.16 6.59 9.07
C LEU A 40 -7.63 6.16 8.95
N LEU A 41 -7.90 5.03 8.31
CA LEU A 41 -9.25 4.49 8.22
C LEU A 41 -9.79 4.11 9.60
N TRP A 42 -8.98 3.39 10.39
CA TRP A 42 -9.37 2.99 11.75
C TRP A 42 -9.66 4.20 12.63
N LEU A 43 -8.74 5.16 12.67
CA LEU A 43 -8.89 6.35 13.51
C LEU A 43 -10.10 7.18 13.09
N GLY A 44 -10.26 7.38 11.79
CA GLY A 44 -11.40 8.13 11.24
C GLY A 44 -12.74 7.48 11.56
N ALA A 45 -12.84 6.17 11.38
CA ALA A 45 -14.06 5.41 11.65
C ALA A 45 -14.38 5.40 13.14
N HIS A 46 -13.37 5.25 14.02
CA HIS A 46 -13.57 5.29 15.46
C HIS A 46 -14.05 6.67 15.92
N ALA A 47 -13.43 7.73 15.40
CA ALA A 47 -13.84 9.09 15.70
C ALA A 47 -15.28 9.38 15.23
N LEU A 48 -15.67 8.83 14.08
CA LEU A 48 -17.04 8.96 13.57
C LEU A 48 -18.04 8.29 14.52
N ASP A 49 -17.71 7.11 15.05
CA ASP A 49 -18.58 6.37 15.97
C ASP A 49 -18.85 7.14 17.26
N ILE A 50 -17.88 7.92 17.73
CA ILE A 50 -18.04 8.78 18.92
C ILE A 50 -18.55 10.19 18.58
N GLY A 51 -18.92 10.43 17.32
CA GLY A 51 -19.58 11.66 16.88
C GLY A 51 -18.68 12.71 16.23
N ALA A 52 -17.40 12.43 16.01
CA ALA A 52 -16.46 13.39 15.40
C ALA A 52 -16.35 13.20 13.89
N MET A 53 -17.41 13.54 13.16
CA MET A 53 -17.49 13.35 11.71
C MET A 53 -16.40 14.11 10.94
N THR A 54 -16.01 15.29 11.39
CA THR A 54 -14.99 16.11 10.72
C THR A 54 -13.63 15.42 10.73
N VAL A 55 -13.29 14.70 11.80
CA VAL A 55 -12.04 13.93 11.87
C VAL A 55 -12.01 12.84 10.83
N PHE A 56 -13.13 12.16 10.62
CA PHE A 56 -13.27 11.16 9.55
C PHE A 56 -12.94 11.77 8.18
N LEU A 57 -13.48 12.95 7.87
CA LEU A 57 -13.23 13.62 6.60
C LEU A 57 -11.75 14.02 6.45
N TYR A 58 -11.12 14.52 7.51
CA TYR A 58 -9.69 14.86 7.47
C TYR A 58 -8.82 13.63 7.24
N CYS A 59 -9.12 12.51 7.89
CA CYS A 59 -8.38 11.27 7.70
C CYS A 59 -8.50 10.79 6.24
N PHE A 60 -9.66 10.87 5.64
CA PHE A 60 -9.87 10.47 4.26
C PHE A 60 -9.19 11.40 3.26
N ARG A 61 -9.02 12.67 3.59
CA ARG A 61 -8.23 13.59 2.77
C ARG A 61 -6.77 13.12 2.67
N GLU A 62 -6.17 12.75 3.79
CA GLU A 62 -4.80 12.22 3.81
C GLU A 62 -4.70 10.87 3.08
N ARG A 63 -5.72 10.03 3.22
CA ARG A 63 -5.76 8.75 2.49
C ARG A 63 -5.80 8.97 0.98
N GLU A 64 -6.49 10.00 0.52
CA GLU A 64 -6.57 10.33 -0.90
C GLU A 64 -5.19 10.60 -1.49
N ASP A 65 -4.37 11.36 -0.79
CA ASP A 65 -3.00 11.66 -1.22
C ASP A 65 -2.15 10.38 -1.30
N LEU A 66 -2.30 9.48 -0.35
CA LEU A 66 -1.57 8.21 -0.34
C LEU A 66 -2.06 7.25 -1.44
N MET A 67 -3.34 7.28 -1.76
CA MET A 67 -3.89 6.49 -2.87
C MET A 67 -3.36 6.96 -4.23
N ASP A 68 -2.99 8.23 -4.37
CA ASP A 68 -2.32 8.72 -5.57
C ASP A 68 -0.98 8.02 -5.79
N ALA A 69 -0.25 7.72 -4.71
CA ALA A 69 0.99 6.94 -4.80
C ALA A 69 0.72 5.51 -5.28
N TYR A 70 -0.34 4.88 -4.79
CA TYR A 70 -0.75 3.55 -5.27
C TYR A 70 -1.08 3.57 -6.76
N GLU A 71 -1.86 4.56 -7.19
CA GLU A 71 -2.25 4.69 -8.59
C GLU A 71 -1.04 4.94 -9.49
N ALA A 72 -0.10 5.78 -9.07
CA ALA A 72 1.10 6.09 -9.85
C ALA A 72 1.95 4.83 -10.08
N ALA A 73 2.07 3.97 -9.09
CA ALA A 73 2.91 2.77 -9.18
C ALA A 73 2.19 1.59 -9.86
N SER A 74 0.93 1.36 -9.54
CA SER A 74 0.20 0.16 -9.95
C SER A 74 -0.92 0.40 -10.95
N GLY A 75 -1.36 1.64 -11.13
CA GLY A 75 -2.52 1.98 -11.95
C GLY A 75 -3.86 1.82 -11.26
N ALA A 76 -3.88 1.37 -10.00
CA ALA A 76 -5.10 1.19 -9.23
C ALA A 76 -5.00 1.90 -7.88
N ARG A 77 -6.07 2.56 -7.45
CA ARG A 77 -6.07 3.35 -6.22
C ARG A 77 -6.18 2.51 -4.96
N LEU A 78 -6.93 1.42 -5.00
CA LEU A 78 -7.22 0.61 -3.81
C LEU A 78 -6.80 -0.85 -3.98
N HIS A 79 -7.27 -1.50 -5.01
CA HIS A 79 -6.98 -2.92 -5.27
C HIS A 79 -5.76 -3.05 -6.17
N ALA A 80 -4.62 -2.60 -5.68
CA ALA A 80 -3.37 -2.61 -6.43
C ALA A 80 -2.75 -4.00 -6.40
N ALA A 81 -2.64 -4.65 -7.56
CA ALA A 81 -1.95 -5.93 -7.70
C ALA A 81 -0.50 -5.70 -8.09
N TYR A 82 0.23 -4.97 -7.25
CA TYR A 82 1.58 -4.51 -7.55
C TYR A 82 2.65 -5.56 -7.26
N TYR A 83 2.49 -6.33 -6.20
CA TYR A 83 3.46 -7.35 -5.83
C TYR A 83 3.27 -8.58 -6.71
N ARG A 84 4.38 -9.12 -7.19
CA ARG A 84 4.39 -10.32 -8.03
C ARG A 84 5.46 -11.28 -7.52
N PRO A 85 5.28 -12.60 -7.70
CA PRO A 85 6.36 -13.54 -7.38
C PRO A 85 7.63 -13.16 -8.12
N GLY A 86 8.72 -12.99 -7.36
CA GLY A 86 10.00 -12.54 -7.89
C GLY A 86 10.24 -11.03 -7.80
N GLY A 87 9.27 -10.24 -7.33
CA GLY A 87 9.45 -8.80 -7.16
C GLY A 87 8.17 -8.02 -7.20
N VAL A 88 8.13 -6.97 -8.01
CA VAL A 88 6.97 -6.10 -8.20
C VAL A 88 6.62 -6.01 -9.69
N TYR A 89 5.41 -5.53 -9.99
CA TYR A 89 4.89 -5.50 -11.36
C TYR A 89 5.78 -4.65 -12.29
N ARG A 90 6.21 -3.48 -11.82
CA ARG A 90 7.08 -2.56 -12.57
C ARG A 90 7.80 -1.64 -11.59
N ASP A 91 8.88 -0.98 -12.06
CA ASP A 91 9.62 -0.02 -11.24
C ASP A 91 8.77 1.21 -10.94
N LEU A 92 9.20 2.01 -9.96
CA LEU A 92 8.52 3.24 -9.61
C LEU A 92 8.60 4.22 -10.78
N PRO A 93 7.48 4.92 -11.11
CA PRO A 93 7.52 5.93 -12.16
C PRO A 93 8.28 7.18 -11.70
N ASP A 94 8.86 7.92 -12.66
CA ASP A 94 9.54 9.19 -12.38
C ASP A 94 8.57 10.25 -11.86
N THR A 95 7.29 10.11 -12.14
CA THR A 95 6.22 11.03 -11.73
C THR A 95 5.58 10.64 -10.40
N MET A 96 6.26 9.82 -9.60
CA MET A 96 5.76 9.40 -8.29
C MET A 96 5.51 10.61 -7.39
N PRO A 97 4.34 10.72 -6.75
CA PRO A 97 4.07 11.81 -5.79
C PRO A 97 5.05 11.78 -4.62
N GLN A 98 5.47 12.97 -4.16
CA GLN A 98 6.42 13.11 -3.06
C GLN A 98 5.73 13.36 -1.73
#